data_229b54954c6081902143c75d0f6bf374
#
_entry.id   229b54954c6081902143c75d0f6bf374
#
_cell.length_a   1.000
_cell.length_b   1.000
_cell.length_c   1.000
_cell.angle_alpha   90.00
_cell.angle_beta   90.00
_cell.angle_gamma   90.00
#
_symmetry.space_group_name_H-M   'P 1'
#
loop_
_entity.id
_entity.type
_entity.pdbx_description
1 polymer ?
#
loop_
_entity_poly.entity_id
_entity_poly.type
_entity_poly.pdbx_seq_one_letter_code
_entity_poly.pdbx_strand_id
1 'polypeptide(L)'
;SYPDSKEMMIKEILLAKEAGFNMIRPWRKPPPKEWLHLADSIGVLTVGSMAIECMDMPIESPYLPQRVENEITEAILRDRNHPSIVQWELFNEIRRPVLANMLVPMSLKARELDPTRMILDESGGWAYGANLYLPFSNKAFKFNDIHNYPGPNITNNKFDGFLTIGNSKEKNIELGLNARTPGRNVVPNISSYVSEIGYGSLPDLENNEALFKEKGNPITYPYIYHINYNRDIKKALKETGLNKIFKSATDFYLKQQEIHGIANKRMLEAIRSNPTVIGYCVHALTAGDWIIGAGLLDLWRNPKGKAYD
;
A
#
# COMPACT_ATOMS: atom_id res chain seq x y z
N SER A 1 0.83 0.24 11.72
CA SER A 1 1.80 0.19 12.84
C SER A 1 2.66 -1.05 12.75
N TYR A 2 3.93 -0.94 13.15
CA TYR A 2 4.80 -2.11 13.27
C TYR A 2 4.48 -2.86 14.56
N PRO A 3 4.62 -4.20 14.55
CA PRO A 3 4.56 -4.98 15.78
C PRO A 3 5.65 -4.56 16.77
N ASP A 4 5.36 -4.71 18.03
CA ASP A 4 6.30 -4.43 19.14
C ASP A 4 7.10 -5.65 19.56
N SER A 5 6.71 -6.86 19.12
CA SER A 5 7.45 -8.09 19.40
C SER A 5 8.11 -8.67 18.14
N LYS A 6 9.28 -9.26 18.35
CA LYS A 6 10.06 -9.93 17.30
C LYS A 6 9.27 -11.08 16.66
N GLU A 7 8.58 -11.86 17.47
CA GLU A 7 7.76 -12.99 17.01
C GLU A 7 6.66 -12.53 16.07
N MET A 8 6.01 -11.42 16.37
CA MET A 8 4.95 -10.86 15.55
C MET A 8 5.51 -10.24 14.27
N MET A 9 6.70 -9.62 14.29
CA MET A 9 7.39 -9.15 13.10
C MET A 9 7.75 -10.31 12.16
N ILE A 10 8.29 -11.41 12.71
CA ILE A 10 8.58 -12.64 11.96
C ILE A 10 7.30 -13.20 11.33
N LYS A 11 6.23 -13.34 12.13
CA LYS A 11 4.94 -13.83 11.66
C LYS A 11 4.41 -13.01 10.48
N GLU A 12 4.44 -11.68 10.58
CA GLU A 12 3.98 -10.77 9.53
C GLU A 12 4.76 -10.96 8.22
N ILE A 13 6.10 -11.01 8.29
CA ILE A 13 6.96 -11.18 7.12
C ILE A 13 6.78 -12.57 6.49
N LEU A 14 6.68 -13.62 7.32
CA LEU A 14 6.45 -14.99 6.83
C LEU A 14 5.09 -15.14 6.15
N LEU A 15 4.04 -14.58 6.72
CA LEU A 15 2.70 -14.59 6.10
C LEU A 15 2.69 -13.90 4.74
N ALA A 16 3.39 -12.77 4.59
CA ALA A 16 3.56 -12.14 3.28
C ALA A 16 4.24 -13.08 2.27
N LYS A 17 5.32 -13.74 2.71
CA LYS A 17 6.08 -14.68 1.87
C LYS A 17 5.26 -15.93 1.51
N GLU A 18 4.51 -16.48 2.45
CA GLU A 18 3.60 -17.64 2.24
C GLU A 18 2.48 -17.30 1.26
N ALA A 19 1.95 -16.08 1.30
CA ALA A 19 0.98 -15.58 0.32
C ALA A 19 1.57 -15.33 -1.07
N GLY A 20 2.87 -15.61 -1.28
CA GLY A 20 3.55 -15.48 -2.57
C GLY A 20 4.10 -14.09 -2.88
N PHE A 21 4.07 -13.16 -1.93
CA PHE A 21 4.71 -11.86 -2.09
C PHE A 21 6.22 -11.98 -1.91
N ASN A 22 6.97 -11.33 -2.77
CA ASN A 22 8.43 -11.29 -2.72
C ASN A 22 8.98 -9.97 -2.17
N MET A 23 8.12 -8.95 -2.01
CA MET A 23 8.50 -7.63 -1.54
C MET A 23 7.43 -7.04 -0.62
N ILE A 24 7.85 -6.31 0.39
CA ILE A 24 6.99 -5.52 1.27
C ILE A 24 7.34 -4.05 1.10
N ARG A 25 6.34 -3.21 0.94
CA ARG A 25 6.44 -1.76 0.93
C ARG A 25 5.94 -1.24 2.28
N PRO A 26 6.84 -0.89 3.21
CA PRO A 26 6.44 -0.24 4.46
C PRO A 26 5.79 1.10 4.16
N TRP A 27 4.61 1.31 4.74
CA TRP A 27 3.83 2.47 4.40
C TRP A 27 4.22 3.68 5.24
N ARG A 28 4.73 4.71 4.57
CA ARG A 28 4.95 6.09 4.99
C ARG A 28 5.91 6.29 6.16
N LYS A 29 6.77 5.34 6.46
CA LYS A 29 7.91 5.55 7.35
C LYS A 29 8.89 4.39 7.27
N PRO A 30 10.16 4.66 7.51
CA PRO A 30 11.17 3.61 7.64
C PRO A 30 10.79 2.63 8.75
N PRO A 31 10.95 1.32 8.55
CA PRO A 31 10.67 0.32 9.58
C PRO A 31 11.69 0.37 10.72
N PRO A 32 11.40 -0.25 11.87
CA PRO A 32 12.40 -0.50 12.90
C PRO A 32 13.58 -1.30 12.33
N LYS A 33 14.80 -1.05 12.83
CA LYS A 33 16.01 -1.78 12.38
C LYS A 33 15.87 -3.30 12.54
N GLU A 34 15.27 -3.75 13.63
CA GLU A 34 15.00 -5.17 13.86
C GLU A 34 14.15 -5.79 12.75
N TRP A 35 13.12 -5.06 12.29
CA TRP A 35 12.29 -5.52 11.18
C TRP A 35 13.08 -5.67 9.88
N LEU A 36 13.99 -4.73 9.59
CA LEU A 36 14.87 -4.81 8.40
C LEU A 36 15.85 -5.98 8.51
N HIS A 37 16.45 -6.23 9.68
CA HIS A 37 17.31 -7.41 9.90
C HIS A 37 16.53 -8.72 9.68
N LEU A 38 15.27 -8.75 10.08
CA LEU A 38 14.41 -9.91 9.82
C LEU A 38 14.09 -10.06 8.33
N ALA A 39 13.79 -8.97 7.64
CA ALA A 39 13.56 -9.00 6.18
C ALA A 39 14.82 -9.48 5.43
N ASP A 40 16.02 -9.02 5.83
CA ASP A 40 17.31 -9.48 5.31
C ASP A 40 17.48 -10.98 5.50
N SER A 41 17.24 -11.49 6.70
CA SER A 41 17.47 -12.90 7.07
C SER A 41 16.42 -13.86 6.50
N ILE A 42 15.15 -13.43 6.42
CA ILE A 42 14.07 -14.22 5.85
C ILE A 42 14.09 -14.19 4.31
N GLY A 43 14.75 -13.19 3.73
CA GLY A 43 14.87 -13.04 2.28
C GLY A 43 13.58 -12.49 1.64
N VAL A 44 13.06 -11.37 2.17
CA VAL A 44 11.96 -10.61 1.60
C VAL A 44 12.47 -9.22 1.22
N LEU A 45 12.22 -8.81 -0.01
CA LEU A 45 12.63 -7.50 -0.49
C LEU A 45 11.81 -6.39 0.17
N THR A 46 12.40 -5.21 0.28
CA THR A 46 11.78 -4.07 0.96
C THR A 46 11.95 -2.79 0.12
N VAL A 47 10.91 -1.98 0.09
CA VAL A 47 11.01 -0.60 -0.39
C VAL A 47 11.37 0.29 0.80
N GLY A 48 12.41 1.07 0.67
CA GLY A 48 12.78 2.11 1.63
C GLY A 48 11.87 3.34 1.45
N SER A 49 10.71 3.35 2.10
CA SER A 49 9.74 4.44 2.00
C SER A 49 10.00 5.52 3.04
N MET A 50 9.94 6.78 2.62
CA MET A 50 10.09 7.94 3.49
C MET A 50 8.73 8.37 4.09
N ALA A 51 8.77 9.13 5.18
CA ALA A 51 7.57 9.66 5.84
C ALA A 51 7.00 10.92 5.16
N ILE A 52 7.20 11.07 3.86
CA ILE A 52 6.81 12.27 3.10
C ILE A 52 5.69 11.91 2.14
N GLU A 53 4.48 12.31 2.50
CA GLU A 53 3.26 11.90 1.80
C GLU A 53 2.32 13.07 1.47
N CYS A 54 1.16 12.75 0.96
CA CYS A 54 0.12 13.64 0.40
C CYS A 54 -0.17 14.94 1.18
N MET A 55 0.20 15.05 2.41
CA MET A 55 0.29 16.24 3.27
C MET A 55 -0.63 17.40 2.83
N ASP A 56 -1.93 17.23 2.97
CA ASP A 56 -2.91 18.30 2.68
C ASP A 56 -2.90 19.38 3.77
N MET A 57 -2.21 19.14 4.88
CA MET A 57 -2.09 20.10 5.97
C MET A 57 -1.29 21.32 5.55
N PRO A 58 -1.69 22.51 5.95
CA PRO A 58 -0.94 23.72 5.64
C PRO A 58 0.42 23.67 6.35
N ILE A 59 1.43 23.22 5.64
CA ILE A 59 2.79 23.26 6.13
C ILE A 59 3.44 24.49 5.48
N GLU A 60 3.20 25.63 6.05
CA GLU A 60 3.81 26.91 5.65
C GLU A 60 5.12 27.17 6.40
N SER A 61 5.74 26.10 6.90
CA SER A 61 7.01 26.24 7.59
C SER A 61 8.14 26.54 6.59
N PRO A 62 8.89 27.62 6.75
CA PRO A 62 10.07 27.89 5.90
C PRO A 62 11.15 26.82 6.06
N TYR A 63 11.08 25.99 7.11
CA TYR A 63 12.01 24.90 7.38
C TYR A 63 11.57 23.57 6.74
N LEU A 64 10.45 23.53 6.01
CA LEU A 64 9.98 22.29 5.39
C LEU A 64 11.03 21.66 4.47
N PRO A 65 11.68 22.40 3.54
CA PRO A 65 12.70 21.81 2.69
C PRO A 65 13.84 21.15 3.47
N GLN A 66 14.34 21.82 4.51
CA GLN A 66 15.39 21.28 5.36
C GLN A 66 14.97 20.03 6.10
N ARG A 67 13.72 19.99 6.60
CA ARG A 67 13.19 18.80 7.28
C ARG A 67 13.06 17.62 6.34
N VAL A 68 12.58 17.84 5.12
CA VAL A 68 12.47 16.82 4.09
C VAL A 68 13.85 16.27 3.72
N GLU A 69 14.85 17.14 3.50
CA GLU A 69 16.21 16.72 3.21
C GLU A 69 16.82 15.91 4.36
N ASN A 70 16.62 16.35 5.60
CA ASN A 70 17.10 15.62 6.79
C ASN A 70 16.44 14.24 6.90
N GLU A 71 15.13 14.14 6.74
CA GLU A 71 14.38 12.88 6.79
C GLU A 71 14.92 11.88 5.77
N ILE A 72 15.09 12.30 4.52
CA ILE A 72 15.63 11.46 3.45
C ILE A 72 17.08 11.05 3.74
N THR A 73 17.90 12.00 4.15
CA THR A 73 19.32 11.77 4.43
C THR A 73 19.52 10.77 5.57
N GLU A 74 18.83 11.02 6.69
CA GLU A 74 18.96 10.18 7.88
C GLU A 74 18.41 8.75 7.64
N ALA A 75 17.28 8.63 6.94
CA ALA A 75 16.72 7.33 6.61
C ALA A 75 17.66 6.51 5.71
N ILE A 76 18.21 7.11 4.65
CA ILE A 76 19.13 6.42 3.74
C ILE A 76 20.42 6.04 4.48
N LEU A 77 21.04 6.95 5.21
CA LEU A 77 22.29 6.67 5.95
C LEU A 77 22.09 5.60 7.01
N ARG A 78 20.91 5.56 7.66
CA ARG A 78 20.57 4.54 8.65
C ARG A 78 20.46 3.15 8.02
N ASP A 79 19.82 3.04 6.83
CA ASP A 79 19.29 1.78 6.33
C ASP A 79 20.00 1.26 5.06
N ARG A 80 20.87 2.04 4.40
CA ARG A 80 21.49 1.66 3.12
C ARG A 80 22.35 0.39 3.15
N ASN A 81 22.67 -0.13 4.33
CA ASN A 81 23.41 -1.39 4.47
C ASN A 81 22.51 -2.63 4.58
N HIS A 82 21.18 -2.48 4.52
CA HIS A 82 20.25 -3.60 4.49
C HIS A 82 20.07 -4.12 3.05
N PRO A 83 20.48 -5.37 2.75
CA PRO A 83 20.38 -5.92 1.39
C PRO A 83 18.93 -6.16 0.93
N SER A 84 17.98 -6.28 1.85
CA SER A 84 16.55 -6.37 1.52
C SER A 84 16.01 -5.12 0.85
N ILE A 85 16.57 -3.93 1.13
CA ILE A 85 16.11 -2.70 0.50
C ILE A 85 16.63 -2.65 -0.94
N VAL A 86 15.72 -2.58 -1.90
CA VAL A 86 16.05 -2.57 -3.34
C VAL A 86 15.73 -1.25 -4.02
N GLN A 87 14.90 -0.42 -3.40
CA GLN A 87 14.45 0.85 -3.93
C GLN A 87 14.25 1.85 -2.80
N TRP A 88 14.63 3.10 -3.03
CA TRP A 88 14.20 4.23 -2.21
C TRP A 88 12.99 4.90 -2.86
N GLU A 89 11.93 5.09 -2.10
CA GLU A 89 10.73 5.83 -2.47
C GLU A 89 10.67 7.09 -1.63
N LEU A 90 10.86 8.25 -2.28
CA LEU A 90 11.11 9.49 -1.54
C LEU A 90 9.82 10.20 -1.14
N PHE A 91 8.85 10.26 -2.04
CA PHE A 91 7.58 10.96 -1.81
C PHE A 91 6.41 10.05 -2.18
N ASN A 92 5.26 10.32 -1.58
CA ASN A 92 4.02 9.59 -1.88
C ASN A 92 2.85 10.56 -2.07
N GLU A 93 2.18 10.48 -3.23
CA GLU A 93 0.94 11.21 -3.55
C GLU A 93 0.98 12.71 -3.24
N ILE A 94 2.08 13.37 -3.51
CA ILE A 94 2.22 14.79 -3.20
C ILE A 94 1.35 15.64 -4.11
N ARG A 95 0.76 16.71 -3.54
CA ARG A 95 -0.09 17.65 -4.25
C ARG A 95 0.43 19.08 -4.19
N ARG A 96 1.47 19.34 -3.40
CA ARG A 96 1.95 20.68 -3.13
C ARG A 96 3.12 21.04 -4.02
N PRO A 97 3.09 22.24 -4.64
CA PRO A 97 4.20 22.72 -5.48
C PRO A 97 5.54 22.76 -4.76
N VAL A 98 5.55 23.11 -3.47
CA VAL A 98 6.79 23.14 -2.67
C VAL A 98 7.46 21.78 -2.59
N LEU A 99 6.71 20.71 -2.44
CA LEU A 99 7.23 19.34 -2.42
C LEU A 99 7.61 18.88 -3.83
N ALA A 100 6.81 19.24 -4.85
CA ALA A 100 7.12 18.93 -6.24
C ALA A 100 8.47 19.52 -6.70
N ASN A 101 8.79 20.72 -6.24
CA ASN A 101 10.08 21.34 -6.52
C ASN A 101 11.26 20.61 -5.86
N MET A 102 11.01 19.75 -4.89
CA MET A 102 12.02 18.96 -4.19
C MET A 102 12.29 17.60 -4.85
N LEU A 103 11.43 17.11 -5.74
CA LEU A 103 11.55 15.77 -6.35
C LEU A 103 12.93 15.54 -6.95
N VAL A 104 13.36 16.39 -7.86
CA VAL A 104 14.67 16.25 -8.54
C VAL A 104 15.85 16.45 -7.57
N PRO A 105 15.94 17.56 -6.80
CA PRO A 105 17.03 17.72 -5.85
C PRO A 105 17.17 16.57 -4.87
N MET A 106 16.08 16.08 -4.32
CA MET A 106 16.11 14.97 -3.34
C MET A 106 16.45 13.64 -3.98
N SER A 107 16.04 13.39 -5.22
CA SER A 107 16.45 12.19 -5.96
C SER A 107 17.95 12.17 -6.22
N LEU A 108 18.53 13.30 -6.60
CA LEU A 108 19.99 13.42 -6.79
C LEU A 108 20.74 13.30 -5.45
N LYS A 109 20.20 13.86 -4.39
CA LYS A 109 20.75 13.68 -3.03
C LYS A 109 20.71 12.23 -2.58
N ALA A 110 19.60 11.55 -2.78
CA ALA A 110 19.47 10.12 -2.47
C ALA A 110 20.48 9.28 -3.29
N ARG A 111 20.68 9.62 -4.56
CA ARG A 111 21.68 8.97 -5.42
C ARG A 111 23.12 9.17 -4.92
N GLU A 112 23.44 10.36 -4.42
CA GLU A 112 24.74 10.67 -3.80
C GLU A 112 24.96 9.80 -2.55
N LEU A 113 23.93 9.65 -1.71
CA LEU A 113 23.98 8.88 -0.46
C LEU A 113 24.01 7.37 -0.69
N ASP A 114 23.33 6.90 -1.73
CA ASP A 114 23.28 5.48 -2.12
C ASP A 114 23.22 5.34 -3.67
N PRO A 115 24.36 5.08 -4.31
CA PRO A 115 24.41 4.90 -5.76
C PRO A 115 23.86 3.56 -6.24
N THR A 116 23.63 2.60 -5.34
CA THR A 116 23.44 1.18 -5.70
C THR A 116 21.99 0.76 -5.89
N ARG A 117 21.02 1.56 -5.43
CA ARG A 117 19.59 1.20 -5.46
C ARG A 117 18.81 2.06 -6.46
N MET A 118 17.64 1.56 -6.85
CA MET A 118 16.68 2.37 -7.59
C MET A 118 16.15 3.50 -6.70
N ILE A 119 15.82 4.63 -7.30
CA ILE A 119 15.17 5.75 -6.62
C ILE A 119 13.90 6.08 -7.39
N LEU A 120 12.76 5.98 -6.73
CA LEU A 120 11.49 6.48 -7.20
C LEU A 120 11.24 7.83 -6.52
N ASP A 121 11.09 8.87 -7.31
CA ASP A 121 10.90 10.22 -6.77
C ASP A 121 9.54 10.35 -6.07
N GLU A 122 8.46 9.87 -6.70
CA GLU A 122 7.11 9.93 -6.16
C GLU A 122 6.34 8.66 -6.49
N SER A 123 5.75 8.02 -5.49
CA SER A 123 4.78 6.95 -5.71
C SER A 123 3.36 7.51 -5.88
N GLY A 124 2.57 6.84 -6.74
CA GLY A 124 1.20 7.25 -7.05
C GLY A 124 1.07 8.31 -8.12
N GLY A 125 2.13 9.03 -8.45
CA GLY A 125 2.20 9.99 -9.56
C GLY A 125 1.00 10.93 -9.67
N TRP A 126 0.44 11.37 -8.55
CA TRP A 126 -0.92 11.92 -8.53
C TRP A 126 -1.04 13.27 -9.21
N ALA A 127 -0.09 14.13 -8.96
CA ALA A 127 -0.12 15.48 -9.54
C ALA A 127 0.93 15.66 -10.66
N TYR A 128 2.09 15.04 -10.52
CA TYR A 128 3.27 15.36 -11.31
C TYR A 128 3.84 14.19 -12.11
N GLY A 129 3.36 12.98 -11.91
CA GLY A 129 3.92 11.76 -12.47
C GLY A 129 5.15 11.30 -11.70
N ALA A 130 5.65 10.12 -12.05
CA ALA A 130 6.80 9.51 -11.41
C ALA A 130 8.00 9.45 -12.32
N ASN A 131 9.19 9.55 -11.72
CA ASN A 131 10.46 9.29 -12.39
C ASN A 131 11.25 8.25 -11.60
N LEU A 132 11.80 7.29 -12.33
CA LEU A 132 12.66 6.25 -11.79
C LEU A 132 14.11 6.56 -12.18
N TYR A 133 15.00 6.53 -11.20
CA TYR A 133 16.44 6.61 -11.41
C TYR A 133 17.04 5.22 -11.18
N LEU A 134 17.69 4.69 -12.20
CA LEU A 134 18.35 3.38 -12.09
C LEU A 134 19.65 3.47 -11.28
N PRO A 135 20.15 2.36 -10.73
CA PRO A 135 21.45 2.34 -10.03
C PRO A 135 22.55 3.02 -10.87
N PHE A 136 23.42 3.76 -10.20
CA PHE A 136 24.54 4.49 -10.78
C PHE A 136 24.19 5.53 -11.87
N SER A 137 22.90 5.93 -11.97
CA SER A 137 22.41 6.89 -12.95
C SER A 137 21.78 8.11 -12.28
N ASN A 138 22.14 9.30 -12.74
CA ASN A 138 21.48 10.56 -12.39
C ASN A 138 20.40 10.95 -13.42
N LYS A 139 20.18 10.10 -14.44
CA LYS A 139 19.16 10.33 -15.46
C LYS A 139 17.85 9.70 -15.01
N ALA A 140 16.82 10.53 -15.01
CA ALA A 140 15.44 10.08 -14.74
C ALA A 140 14.83 9.40 -15.97
N PHE A 141 14.07 8.34 -15.73
CA PHE A 141 13.22 7.71 -16.72
C PHE A 141 11.77 7.86 -16.31
N LYS A 142 10.88 8.13 -17.24
CA LYS A 142 9.45 8.10 -16.97
C LYS A 142 9.01 6.69 -16.58
N PHE A 143 8.20 6.62 -15.53
CA PHE A 143 7.72 5.40 -14.96
C PHE A 143 6.24 5.55 -14.58
N ASN A 144 5.42 4.57 -14.91
CA ASN A 144 4.03 4.55 -14.47
C ASN A 144 3.94 3.89 -13.10
N ASP A 145 3.78 4.71 -12.08
CA ASP A 145 3.50 4.26 -10.72
C ASP A 145 2.04 4.58 -10.40
N ILE A 146 1.23 3.56 -10.10
CA ILE A 146 -0.22 3.67 -10.12
C ILE A 146 -0.82 3.27 -8.78
N HIS A 147 -1.65 4.17 -8.22
CA HIS A 147 -2.55 3.86 -7.12
C HIS A 147 -3.98 3.75 -7.61
N ASN A 148 -4.65 2.63 -7.34
CA ASN A 148 -6.04 2.43 -7.72
C ASN A 148 -6.81 1.53 -6.76
N TYR A 149 -7.94 2.03 -6.27
CA TYR A 149 -8.83 1.33 -5.34
C TYR A 149 -10.25 1.27 -5.94
N PRO A 150 -10.53 0.33 -6.84
CA PRO A 150 -11.76 0.33 -7.64
C PRO A 150 -13.01 -0.09 -6.88
N GLY A 151 -12.89 -0.52 -5.62
CA GLY A 151 -13.99 -0.96 -4.78
C GLY A 151 -14.41 -2.42 -5.00
N PRO A 152 -15.47 -2.89 -4.32
CA PRO A 152 -15.76 -4.31 -4.17
C PRO A 152 -16.23 -4.99 -5.44
N ASN A 153 -16.89 -4.26 -6.32
CA ASN A 153 -17.42 -4.82 -7.56
C ASN A 153 -16.46 -4.56 -8.71
N ILE A 154 -15.65 -5.55 -9.07
CA ILE A 154 -14.77 -5.51 -10.23
C ILE A 154 -15.54 -6.00 -11.44
N THR A 155 -16.24 -5.07 -12.10
CA THR A 155 -16.94 -5.31 -13.37
C THR A 155 -15.94 -5.65 -14.49
N ASN A 156 -16.44 -6.16 -15.63
CA ASN A 156 -15.59 -6.38 -16.81
C ASN A 156 -14.91 -5.09 -17.27
N ASN A 157 -15.61 -3.96 -17.24
CA ASN A 157 -15.02 -2.67 -17.59
C ASN A 157 -13.86 -2.27 -16.67
N LYS A 158 -13.95 -2.53 -15.36
CA LYS A 158 -12.84 -2.30 -14.43
C LYS A 158 -11.68 -3.28 -14.66
N PHE A 159 -11.99 -4.54 -14.96
CA PHE A 159 -11.01 -5.55 -15.32
C PHE A 159 -10.25 -5.13 -16.59
N ASP A 160 -10.98 -4.79 -17.65
CA ASP A 160 -10.41 -4.32 -18.91
C ASP A 160 -9.58 -3.04 -18.74
N GLY A 161 -9.98 -2.17 -17.79
CA GLY A 161 -9.21 -0.98 -17.42
C GLY A 161 -7.78 -1.31 -16.98
N PHE A 162 -7.57 -2.37 -16.22
CA PHE A 162 -6.21 -2.81 -15.85
C PHE A 162 -5.42 -3.36 -17.05
N LEU A 163 -6.11 -3.93 -18.04
CA LEU A 163 -5.46 -4.40 -19.26
C LEU A 163 -5.00 -3.24 -20.17
N THR A 164 -5.56 -2.04 -20.01
CA THR A 164 -5.15 -0.86 -20.79
C THR A 164 -3.89 -0.17 -20.29
N ILE A 165 -3.43 -0.48 -19.07
CA ILE A 165 -2.27 0.18 -18.45
C ILE A 165 -1.04 0.02 -19.33
N GLY A 166 -0.36 1.13 -19.63
CA GLY A 166 0.87 1.15 -20.43
C GLY A 166 0.68 0.94 -21.92
N ASN A 167 -0.51 0.61 -22.40
CA ASN A 167 -0.79 0.48 -23.83
C ASN A 167 -0.96 1.85 -24.49
N SER A 168 -0.65 1.92 -25.80
CA SER A 168 -1.10 3.04 -26.63
C SER A 168 -2.61 2.92 -26.93
N LYS A 169 -3.20 4.03 -27.41
CA LYS A 169 -4.61 4.03 -27.83
C LYS A 169 -4.88 3.03 -28.95
N GLU A 170 -3.96 2.95 -29.91
CA GLU A 170 -4.03 2.04 -31.05
C GLU A 170 -4.01 0.57 -30.57
N LYS A 171 -3.13 0.27 -29.60
CA LYS A 171 -3.05 -1.08 -29.02
C LYS A 171 -4.34 -1.46 -28.27
N ASN A 172 -4.93 -0.54 -27.53
CA ASN A 172 -6.22 -0.79 -26.89
C ASN A 172 -7.34 -1.09 -27.90
N ILE A 173 -7.38 -0.36 -29.02
CA ILE A 173 -8.35 -0.59 -30.10
C ILE A 173 -8.11 -1.99 -30.72
N GLU A 174 -6.87 -2.35 -31.02
CA GLU A 174 -6.49 -3.67 -31.55
C GLU A 174 -6.96 -4.82 -30.64
N LEU A 175 -6.84 -4.62 -29.31
CA LEU A 175 -7.25 -5.58 -28.30
C LEU A 175 -8.77 -5.54 -27.98
N GLY A 176 -9.53 -4.65 -28.61
CA GLY A 176 -10.96 -4.45 -28.31
C GLY A 176 -11.23 -3.85 -26.94
N LEU A 177 -10.24 -3.22 -26.31
CA LEU A 177 -10.36 -2.61 -24.99
C LEU A 177 -10.89 -1.19 -25.12
N ASN A 178 -12.07 -0.94 -24.54
CA ASN A 178 -12.71 0.38 -24.52
C ASN A 178 -12.96 0.84 -23.06
N ALA A 179 -12.08 0.50 -22.18
CA ALA A 179 -12.17 0.87 -20.76
C ALA A 179 -11.24 2.04 -20.44
N ARG A 180 -11.60 2.78 -19.39
CA ARG A 180 -10.72 3.83 -18.86
C ARG A 180 -9.55 3.21 -18.12
N THR A 181 -8.33 3.59 -18.50
CA THR A 181 -7.11 3.23 -17.79
C THR A 181 -7.16 3.76 -16.35
N PRO A 182 -6.94 2.90 -15.34
CA PRO A 182 -6.80 3.35 -13.96
C PRO A 182 -5.49 4.12 -13.75
N GLY A 183 -5.47 4.94 -12.71
CA GLY A 183 -4.32 5.79 -12.38
C GLY A 183 -4.39 7.17 -13.05
N ARG A 184 -3.42 8.00 -12.70
CA ARG A 184 -3.26 9.35 -13.24
C ARG A 184 -1.94 9.45 -13.98
N ASN A 185 -1.89 10.30 -14.99
CA ASN A 185 -0.67 10.57 -15.74
C ASN A 185 0.03 9.31 -16.32
N VAL A 186 -0.76 8.29 -16.68
CA VAL A 186 -0.23 7.05 -17.26
C VAL A 186 0.27 7.34 -18.68
N VAL A 187 1.55 7.09 -18.90
CA VAL A 187 2.23 7.28 -20.18
C VAL A 187 2.20 5.96 -20.95
N PRO A 188 1.80 5.95 -22.23
CA PRO A 188 1.82 4.74 -23.03
C PRO A 188 3.25 4.28 -23.39
N ASN A 189 3.39 2.99 -23.67
CA ASN A 189 4.62 2.34 -24.13
C ASN A 189 5.80 2.37 -23.16
N ILE A 190 5.51 2.49 -21.86
CA ILE A 190 6.52 2.35 -20.79
C ILE A 190 6.04 1.36 -19.72
N SER A 191 7.00 0.78 -19.02
CA SER A 191 6.72 -0.15 -17.92
C SER A 191 5.90 0.52 -16.82
N SER A 192 5.02 -0.25 -16.23
CA SER A 192 4.09 0.20 -15.20
C SER A 192 4.16 -0.67 -13.96
N TYR A 193 4.01 -0.07 -12.81
CA TYR A 193 3.89 -0.73 -11.52
C TYR A 193 2.64 -0.23 -10.80
N VAL A 194 1.80 -1.17 -10.37
CA VAL A 194 0.61 -0.82 -9.59
C VAL A 194 1.00 -0.87 -8.12
N SER A 195 1.56 0.20 -7.62
CA SER A 195 2.20 0.30 -6.30
C SER A 195 1.21 0.33 -5.14
N GLU A 196 -0.05 0.64 -5.42
CA GLU A 196 -1.13 0.48 -4.46
C GLU A 196 -2.40 0.02 -5.18
N ILE A 197 -2.86 -1.19 -4.83
CA ILE A 197 -4.12 -1.75 -5.32
C ILE A 197 -4.80 -2.48 -4.19
N GLY A 198 -6.13 -2.44 -4.16
CA GLY A 198 -6.88 -3.25 -3.24
C GLY A 198 -8.32 -2.82 -3.06
N TYR A 199 -9.01 -3.67 -2.33
CA TYR A 199 -10.29 -3.40 -1.72
C TYR A 199 -10.21 -3.90 -0.28
N GLY A 200 -10.97 -3.31 0.62
CA GLY A 200 -10.95 -3.66 2.03
C GLY A 200 -12.24 -4.35 2.49
N SER A 201 -12.13 -5.02 3.61
CA SER A 201 -13.23 -5.54 4.41
C SER A 201 -12.90 -5.37 5.88
N LEU A 202 -13.90 -5.13 6.72
CA LEU A 202 -13.66 -5.06 8.15
C LEU A 202 -13.12 -6.40 8.67
N PRO A 203 -12.18 -6.37 9.64
CA PRO A 203 -11.85 -7.57 10.40
C PRO A 203 -13.07 -8.04 11.21
N ASP A 204 -13.01 -9.21 11.80
CA ASP A 204 -14.03 -9.62 12.76
C ASP A 204 -13.91 -8.77 14.04
N LEU A 205 -14.71 -7.71 14.11
CA LEU A 205 -14.68 -6.76 15.21
C LEU A 205 -15.20 -7.35 16.53
N GLU A 206 -16.05 -8.39 16.48
CA GLU A 206 -16.48 -9.15 17.65
C GLU A 206 -15.30 -9.86 18.29
N ASN A 207 -14.51 -10.56 17.47
CA ASN A 207 -13.30 -11.23 17.92
C ASN A 207 -12.26 -10.22 18.42
N ASN A 208 -12.07 -9.10 17.70
CA ASN A 208 -11.15 -8.06 18.13
C ASN A 208 -11.53 -7.43 19.46
N GLU A 209 -12.82 -7.21 19.70
CA GLU A 209 -13.33 -6.74 21.00
C GLU A 209 -13.00 -7.71 22.12
N ALA A 210 -13.17 -9.02 21.91
CA ALA A 210 -12.81 -10.05 22.88
C ALA A 210 -11.31 -10.04 23.18
N LEU A 211 -10.44 -9.94 22.14
CA LEU A 211 -8.99 -9.87 22.31
C LEU A 211 -8.52 -8.60 23.05
N PHE A 212 -9.15 -7.46 22.79
CA PHE A 212 -8.87 -6.24 23.57
C PHE A 212 -9.26 -6.41 25.03
N LYS A 213 -10.37 -7.06 25.31
CA LYS A 213 -10.82 -7.34 26.67
C LYS A 213 -9.83 -8.24 27.43
N GLU A 214 -9.32 -9.31 26.79
CA GLU A 214 -8.28 -10.16 27.35
C GLU A 214 -7.00 -9.39 27.70
N LYS A 215 -6.68 -8.34 26.93
CA LYS A 215 -5.53 -7.45 27.17
C LYS A 215 -5.82 -6.28 28.12
N GLY A 216 -6.94 -6.33 28.85
CA GLY A 216 -7.30 -5.30 29.83
C GLY A 216 -7.89 -4.03 29.25
N ASN A 217 -8.48 -4.05 28.06
CA ASN A 217 -9.11 -2.91 27.40
C ASN A 217 -8.20 -1.68 27.35
N PRO A 218 -7.04 -1.76 26.69
CA PRO A 218 -6.11 -0.63 26.59
C PRO A 218 -6.76 0.53 25.85
N ILE A 219 -6.76 1.72 26.45
CA ILE A 219 -7.33 2.93 25.84
C ILE A 219 -6.34 3.45 24.78
N THR A 220 -6.44 2.89 23.58
CA THR A 220 -5.65 3.25 22.41
C THR A 220 -6.55 3.64 21.25
N TYR A 221 -6.02 4.31 20.22
CA TYR A 221 -6.78 4.63 19.02
C TYR A 221 -7.38 3.38 18.35
N PRO A 222 -6.63 2.29 18.09
CA PRO A 222 -7.20 1.06 17.54
C PRO A 222 -8.34 0.51 18.38
N TYR A 223 -8.21 0.45 19.68
CA TYR A 223 -9.27 0.02 20.59
C TYR A 223 -10.55 0.84 20.41
N ILE A 224 -10.44 2.18 20.48
CA ILE A 224 -11.58 3.09 20.36
C ILE A 224 -12.30 2.89 19.01
N TYR A 225 -11.54 2.80 17.90
CA TYR A 225 -12.11 2.57 16.57
C TYR A 225 -12.83 1.23 16.50
N HIS A 226 -12.20 0.13 16.91
CA HIS A 226 -12.78 -1.20 16.80
C HIS A 226 -14.08 -1.33 17.61
N ILE A 227 -14.09 -0.83 18.86
CA ILE A 227 -15.28 -0.87 19.71
C ILE A 227 -16.43 -0.03 19.12
N ASN A 228 -16.12 1.19 18.69
CA ASN A 228 -17.13 2.07 18.12
C ASN A 228 -17.71 1.53 16.81
N TYR A 229 -16.87 1.07 15.89
CA TYR A 229 -17.34 0.47 14.64
C TYR A 229 -18.16 -0.78 14.88
N ASN A 230 -17.75 -1.68 15.80
CA ASN A 230 -18.50 -2.87 16.13
C ASN A 230 -19.92 -2.52 16.63
N ARG A 231 -20.00 -1.57 17.57
CA ARG A 231 -21.29 -1.06 18.09
C ARG A 231 -22.16 -0.50 16.96
N ASP A 232 -21.59 0.37 16.13
CA ASP A 232 -22.32 1.10 15.10
C ASP A 232 -22.75 0.15 13.96
N ILE A 233 -21.98 -0.83 13.59
CA ILE A 233 -22.37 -1.89 12.65
C ILE A 233 -23.51 -2.74 13.20
N LYS A 234 -23.45 -3.18 14.46
CA LYS A 234 -24.56 -3.92 15.11
C LYS A 234 -25.87 -3.12 15.07
N LYS A 235 -25.78 -1.81 15.36
CA LYS A 235 -26.91 -0.92 15.27
C LYS A 235 -27.45 -0.82 13.84
N ALA A 236 -26.57 -0.56 12.87
CA ALA A 236 -26.92 -0.44 11.46
C ALA A 236 -27.58 -1.73 10.91
N LEU A 237 -27.01 -2.91 11.21
CA LEU A 237 -27.59 -4.19 10.82
C LEU A 237 -29.03 -4.35 11.31
N LYS A 238 -29.33 -3.91 12.54
CA LYS A 238 -30.67 -3.96 13.11
C LYS A 238 -31.60 -2.95 12.44
N GLU A 239 -31.17 -1.70 12.30
CA GLU A 239 -31.99 -0.60 11.74
C GLU A 239 -32.32 -0.80 10.26
N THR A 240 -31.41 -1.42 9.49
CA THR A 240 -31.62 -1.73 8.08
C THR A 240 -32.36 -3.07 7.85
N GLY A 241 -32.56 -3.86 8.89
CA GLY A 241 -33.17 -5.18 8.78
C GLY A 241 -32.21 -6.27 8.24
N LEU A 242 -30.92 -5.95 8.04
CA LEU A 242 -29.90 -6.88 7.56
C LEU A 242 -29.59 -7.98 8.59
N ASN A 243 -29.93 -7.78 9.87
CA ASN A 243 -29.89 -8.81 10.90
C ASN A 243 -30.84 -9.99 10.64
N LYS A 244 -31.77 -9.88 9.69
CA LYS A 244 -32.59 -11.00 9.20
C LYS A 244 -31.85 -11.89 8.21
N ILE A 245 -30.80 -11.36 7.59
CA ILE A 245 -29.95 -12.06 6.61
C ILE A 245 -28.69 -12.60 7.30
N PHE A 246 -28.01 -11.76 8.08
CA PHE A 246 -26.80 -12.12 8.81
C PHE A 246 -27.15 -12.51 10.24
N LYS A 247 -26.74 -13.72 10.64
CA LYS A 247 -27.06 -14.28 11.98
C LYS A 247 -26.34 -13.53 13.11
N SER A 248 -25.19 -12.92 12.81
CA SER A 248 -24.38 -12.15 13.75
C SER A 248 -23.60 -11.05 12.99
N ALA A 249 -22.96 -10.13 13.72
CA ALA A 249 -22.04 -9.19 13.13
C ALA A 249 -20.79 -9.90 12.57
N THR A 250 -20.30 -10.95 13.21
CA THR A 250 -19.24 -11.82 12.70
C THR A 250 -19.60 -12.41 11.33
N ASP A 251 -20.81 -12.95 11.16
CA ASP A 251 -21.26 -13.48 9.85
C ASP A 251 -21.22 -12.40 8.76
N PHE A 252 -21.62 -11.17 9.07
CA PHE A 252 -21.51 -10.03 8.17
C PHE A 252 -20.05 -9.70 7.83
N TYR A 253 -19.14 -9.66 8.80
CA TYR A 253 -17.73 -9.38 8.55
C TYR A 253 -17.07 -10.45 7.68
N LEU A 254 -17.34 -11.72 7.96
CA LEU A 254 -16.79 -12.84 7.18
C LEU A 254 -17.28 -12.82 5.72
N LYS A 255 -18.54 -12.46 5.49
CA LYS A 255 -19.08 -12.29 4.14
C LYS A 255 -18.44 -11.15 3.38
N GLN A 256 -18.13 -10.04 4.03
CA GLN A 256 -17.34 -8.96 3.42
C GLN A 256 -15.92 -9.38 3.08
N GLN A 257 -15.29 -10.22 3.89
CA GLN A 257 -13.97 -10.76 3.63
C GLN A 257 -13.95 -11.70 2.41
N GLU A 258 -15.00 -12.47 2.18
CA GLU A 258 -15.17 -13.24 0.93
C GLU A 258 -15.22 -12.33 -0.30
N ILE A 259 -15.98 -11.24 -0.23
CA ILE A 259 -16.07 -10.24 -1.32
C ILE A 259 -14.70 -9.57 -1.55
N HIS A 260 -13.98 -9.28 -0.48
CA HIS A 260 -12.61 -8.73 -0.54
C HIS A 260 -11.68 -9.66 -1.32
N GLY A 261 -11.64 -10.94 -0.97
CA GLY A 261 -10.83 -11.94 -1.69
C GLY A 261 -11.18 -12.03 -3.17
N ILE A 262 -12.47 -12.12 -3.50
CA ILE A 262 -12.95 -12.17 -4.89
C ILE A 262 -12.53 -10.90 -5.66
N ALA A 263 -12.65 -9.72 -5.06
CA ALA A 263 -12.30 -8.47 -5.70
C ALA A 263 -10.79 -8.38 -5.95
N ASN A 264 -9.97 -8.68 -4.93
CA ASN A 264 -8.51 -8.68 -5.07
C ASN A 264 -8.04 -9.70 -6.11
N LYS A 265 -8.53 -10.94 -6.06
CA LYS A 265 -8.22 -11.97 -7.05
C LYS A 265 -8.48 -11.45 -8.47
N ARG A 266 -9.66 -10.89 -8.73
CA ARG A 266 -10.03 -10.41 -10.06
C ARG A 266 -9.15 -9.25 -10.54
N MET A 267 -8.77 -8.33 -9.64
CA MET A 267 -7.82 -7.26 -9.96
C MET A 267 -6.43 -7.81 -10.29
N LEU A 268 -5.93 -8.74 -9.49
CA LEU A 268 -4.61 -9.35 -9.68
C LEU A 268 -4.55 -10.18 -10.97
N GLU A 269 -5.61 -10.90 -11.31
CA GLU A 269 -5.73 -11.62 -12.59
C GLU A 269 -5.61 -10.66 -13.77
N ALA A 270 -6.30 -9.52 -13.74
CA ALA A 270 -6.21 -8.51 -14.79
C ALA A 270 -4.80 -7.91 -14.90
N ILE A 271 -4.21 -7.53 -13.77
CA ILE A 271 -2.85 -6.97 -13.73
C ILE A 271 -1.82 -7.96 -14.28
N ARG A 272 -1.88 -9.22 -13.83
CA ARG A 272 -0.93 -10.26 -14.26
C ARG A 272 -1.12 -10.67 -15.73
N SER A 273 -2.29 -10.43 -16.30
CA SER A 273 -2.56 -10.64 -17.73
C SER A 273 -2.04 -9.51 -18.62
N ASN A 274 -1.62 -8.38 -18.03
CA ASN A 274 -1.10 -7.23 -18.75
C ASN A 274 0.43 -7.26 -18.80
N PRO A 275 1.07 -7.51 -19.97
CA PRO A 275 2.52 -7.64 -20.06
C PRO A 275 3.29 -6.33 -19.83
N THR A 276 2.63 -5.18 -19.84
CA THR A 276 3.28 -3.89 -19.56
C THR A 276 3.38 -3.60 -18.06
N VAL A 277 2.62 -4.33 -17.23
CA VAL A 277 2.68 -4.20 -15.77
C VAL A 277 3.70 -5.18 -15.22
N ILE A 278 4.80 -4.64 -14.70
CA ILE A 278 5.95 -5.43 -14.20
C ILE A 278 5.81 -5.87 -12.75
N GLY A 279 4.84 -5.33 -12.01
CA GLY A 279 4.59 -5.68 -10.63
C GLY A 279 3.42 -4.93 -10.01
N TYR A 280 3.06 -5.35 -8.81
CA TYR A 280 1.98 -4.74 -8.04
C TYR A 280 2.26 -4.84 -6.53
N CYS A 281 1.61 -3.97 -5.75
CA CYS A 281 1.60 -4.03 -4.30
C CYS A 281 0.15 -3.97 -3.80
N VAL A 282 -0.28 -5.02 -3.08
CA VAL A 282 -1.61 -5.05 -2.47
C VAL A 282 -1.59 -4.17 -1.22
N HIS A 283 -2.46 -3.20 -1.17
CA HIS A 283 -2.67 -2.33 -0.02
C HIS A 283 -3.92 -2.79 0.75
N ALA A 284 -3.69 -3.45 1.90
CA ALA A 284 -2.42 -3.63 2.60
C ALA A 284 -2.28 -5.06 3.10
N LEU A 285 -1.05 -5.43 3.51
CA LEU A 285 -0.86 -6.69 4.24
C LEU A 285 -1.58 -6.61 5.60
N THR A 286 -1.29 -5.57 6.39
CA THR A 286 -1.91 -5.35 7.70
C THR A 286 -2.51 -3.95 7.76
N ALA A 287 -3.78 -3.85 8.10
CA ALA A 287 -4.44 -2.57 8.30
C ALA A 287 -4.00 -1.92 9.62
N GLY A 288 -3.85 -0.61 9.57
CA GLY A 288 -3.68 0.21 10.77
C GLY A 288 -5.02 0.61 11.38
N ASP A 289 -4.95 1.55 12.30
CA ASP A 289 -6.09 2.09 13.04
C ASP A 289 -7.08 2.87 12.14
N TRP A 290 -6.62 3.71 11.22
CA TRP A 290 -7.48 4.54 10.39
C TRP A 290 -7.92 3.89 9.06
N ILE A 291 -7.24 2.84 8.61
CA ILE A 291 -7.64 2.03 7.44
C ILE A 291 -7.98 0.60 7.85
N ILE A 292 -8.79 0.50 8.87
CA ILE A 292 -9.18 -0.76 9.54
C ILE A 292 -9.59 -1.89 8.59
N GLY A 293 -10.11 -1.56 7.42
CA GLY A 293 -10.60 -2.53 6.44
C GLY A 293 -9.57 -3.01 5.42
N ALA A 294 -8.46 -2.29 5.19
CA ALA A 294 -7.61 -2.55 4.03
C ALA A 294 -6.78 -3.85 4.11
N GLY A 295 -6.40 -4.30 5.31
CA GLY A 295 -5.47 -5.41 5.47
C GLY A 295 -6.00 -6.78 5.03
N LEU A 296 -5.09 -7.61 4.51
CA LEU A 296 -5.29 -9.04 4.36
C LEU A 296 -5.20 -9.78 5.71
N LEU A 297 -4.47 -9.18 6.64
CA LEU A 297 -4.36 -9.59 8.03
C LEU A 297 -5.11 -8.61 8.93
N ASP A 298 -5.61 -9.10 10.05
CA ASP A 298 -6.17 -8.25 11.09
C ASP A 298 -5.07 -7.55 11.93
N LEU A 299 -5.48 -6.77 12.94
CA LEU A 299 -4.58 -6.08 13.85
C LEU A 299 -3.61 -7.03 14.59
N TRP A 300 -4.02 -8.27 14.81
CA TRP A 300 -3.29 -9.32 15.53
C TRP A 300 -2.45 -10.20 14.60
N ARG A 301 -2.35 -9.85 13.31
CA ARG A 301 -1.68 -10.60 12.24
C ARG A 301 -2.29 -11.99 12.06
N ASN A 302 -3.62 -12.09 12.17
CA ASN A 302 -4.33 -13.28 11.75
C ASN A 302 -4.89 -13.05 10.33
N PRO A 303 -4.84 -14.06 9.46
CA PRO A 303 -5.46 -13.98 8.14
C PRO A 303 -6.95 -13.65 8.21
N LYS A 304 -7.42 -12.77 7.36
CA LYS A 304 -8.84 -12.40 7.26
C LYS A 304 -9.59 -13.37 6.33
N GLY A 305 -9.67 -14.62 6.73
CA GLY A 305 -10.36 -15.65 5.97
C GLY A 305 -9.94 -15.68 4.51
N LYS A 306 -10.90 -15.78 3.59
CA LYS A 306 -10.67 -15.84 2.15
C LYS A 306 -10.12 -14.55 1.52
N ALA A 307 -9.98 -13.46 2.27
CA ALA A 307 -9.32 -12.26 1.78
C ALA A 307 -7.80 -12.44 1.68
N TYR A 308 -7.26 -13.35 2.48
CA TYR A 308 -5.84 -13.70 2.48
C TYR A 308 -5.51 -14.82 1.48
N ASP A 309 -6.42 -15.81 1.30
CA ASP A 309 -6.29 -16.95 0.39
C ASP A 309 -6.31 -16.50 -1.10
#